data_23133a84c90d1ba3eca5df553c82cb5e
#
_entry.id   23133a84c90d1ba3eca5df553c82cb5e
#
_cell.length_a   1.000
_cell.length_b   1.000
_cell.length_c   1.000
_cell.angle_alpha   90.00
_cell.angle_beta   90.00
_cell.angle_gamma   90.00
#
_symmetry.space_group_name_H-M   'P 1'
#
loop_
_entity.id
_entity.type
_entity.pdbx_description
1 polymer ?
#
loop_
_entity_poly.entity_id
_entity_poly.type
_entity_poly.pdbx_seq_one_letter_code
_entity_poly.pdbx_strand_id
1 'polypeptide(L)'
;RVSGVTLSDGTNVHAPVVVNVGGPHSSKINEMAGIADKMNISTRALRHEVAHVPAPEEFAETGQTITSDSDACVYTRPERGGNILIGSEDPECDDREWVDDPDNYDLNFSNQWKTMVMRAGQRFPSLGIPDTARGVVSLYDVSEDWMPIYDKSDLPGFYMACGTSGNQFKNAPVVGEFMAKLIRECEEGRDHDREPVTFHLKRHWWRWIK
;
A
#
# COMPACT_ATOMS: atom_id res chain seq x y z
N ARG A 1 -24.53 13.97 -2.44
CA ARG A 1 -23.26 14.71 -2.59
C ARG A 1 -22.65 14.92 -1.22
N VAL A 2 -21.33 14.79 -1.10
CA VAL A 2 -20.63 15.16 0.13
C VAL A 2 -20.74 16.66 0.40
N SER A 3 -20.67 17.03 1.68
CA SER A 3 -20.60 18.43 2.13
C SER A 3 -19.35 18.72 2.97
N GLY A 4 -18.56 17.70 3.25
CA GLY A 4 -17.36 17.76 4.07
C GLY A 4 -17.21 16.57 5.00
N VAL A 5 -16.47 16.76 6.07
CA VAL A 5 -16.22 15.74 7.11
C VAL A 5 -16.45 16.34 8.49
N THR A 6 -16.93 15.54 9.42
CA THR A 6 -17.00 15.87 10.85
C THR A 6 -15.90 15.11 11.58
N LEU A 7 -15.06 15.84 12.31
CA LEU A 7 -13.97 15.28 13.09
C LEU A 7 -14.48 14.72 14.44
N SER A 8 -13.68 13.92 15.11
CA SER A 8 -14.03 13.27 16.40
C SER A 8 -14.31 14.28 17.53
N ASP A 9 -13.76 15.48 17.44
CA ASP A 9 -14.02 16.59 18.37
C ASP A 9 -15.31 17.39 18.07
N GLY A 10 -16.06 17.00 17.02
CA GLY A 10 -17.26 17.66 16.55
C GLY A 10 -17.01 18.81 15.56
N THR A 11 -15.76 19.09 15.20
CA THR A 11 -15.43 20.13 14.21
C THR A 11 -15.90 19.71 12.83
N ASN A 12 -16.61 20.60 12.14
CA ASN A 12 -17.04 20.39 10.75
C ASN A 12 -16.08 21.07 9.78
N VAL A 13 -15.55 20.30 8.83
CA VAL A 13 -14.75 20.81 7.71
C VAL A 13 -15.60 20.72 6.45
N HIS A 14 -16.08 21.85 5.97
CA HIS A 14 -16.92 21.91 4.77
C HIS A 14 -16.07 21.82 3.51
N ALA A 15 -16.39 20.86 2.64
CA ALA A 15 -15.73 20.67 1.35
C ALA A 15 -16.70 20.04 0.34
N PRO A 16 -16.72 20.51 -0.92
CA PRO A 16 -17.54 19.93 -1.97
C PRO A 16 -16.95 18.60 -2.50
N VAL A 17 -15.68 18.33 -2.19
CA VAL A 17 -14.92 17.13 -2.59
C VAL A 17 -14.24 16.54 -1.36
N VAL A 18 -14.35 15.23 -1.20
CA VAL A 18 -13.65 14.43 -0.19
C VAL A 18 -12.95 13.29 -0.89
N VAL A 19 -11.68 13.08 -0.56
CA VAL A 19 -10.88 11.98 -1.12
C VAL A 19 -10.50 11.02 -0.01
N ASN A 20 -10.93 9.77 -0.11
CA ASN A 20 -10.50 8.71 0.81
C ASN A 20 -9.10 8.23 0.44
N VAL A 21 -8.14 8.52 1.29
CA VAL A 21 -6.74 8.06 1.24
C VAL A 21 -6.35 7.40 2.56
N GLY A 22 -7.33 6.78 3.23
CA GLY A 22 -7.22 6.26 4.59
C GLY A 22 -6.33 5.03 4.76
N GLY A 23 -5.75 4.48 3.68
CA GLY A 23 -4.93 3.27 3.75
C GLY A 23 -5.71 2.13 4.43
N PRO A 24 -5.17 1.48 5.48
CA PRO A 24 -5.86 0.39 6.17
C PRO A 24 -7.25 0.73 6.74
N HIS A 25 -7.56 2.01 6.92
CA HIS A 25 -8.86 2.49 7.37
C HIS A 25 -9.84 2.81 6.22
N SER A 26 -9.45 2.58 4.97
CA SER A 26 -10.25 2.99 3.81
C SER A 26 -11.64 2.36 3.77
N SER A 27 -11.77 1.09 4.18
CA SER A 27 -13.08 0.43 4.27
C SER A 27 -14.01 1.13 5.27
N LYS A 28 -13.50 1.49 6.46
CA LYS A 28 -14.28 2.22 7.48
C LYS A 28 -14.74 3.59 6.98
N ILE A 29 -13.88 4.30 6.23
CA ILE A 29 -14.23 5.60 5.63
C ILE A 29 -15.30 5.43 4.55
N ASN A 30 -15.23 4.37 3.74
CA ASN A 30 -16.26 4.05 2.74
C ASN A 30 -17.61 3.69 3.40
N GLU A 31 -17.59 2.99 4.54
CA GLU A 31 -18.78 2.73 5.36
C GLU A 31 -19.38 4.04 5.90
N MET A 32 -18.57 4.93 6.46
CA MET A 32 -19.01 6.26 6.94
C MET A 32 -19.63 7.10 5.82
N ALA A 33 -19.12 6.97 4.61
CA ALA A 33 -19.66 7.65 3.43
C ALA A 33 -20.93 6.98 2.88
N GLY A 34 -21.31 5.79 3.37
CA GLY A 34 -22.49 5.03 2.93
C GLY A 34 -22.36 4.49 1.51
N ILE A 35 -21.13 4.16 1.07
CA ILE A 35 -20.86 3.63 -0.28
C ILE A 35 -20.38 2.18 -0.27
N ALA A 36 -20.00 1.61 0.87
CA ALA A 36 -19.41 0.27 0.96
C ALA A 36 -20.24 -0.79 0.25
N ASP A 37 -21.55 -0.81 0.47
CA ASP A 37 -22.48 -1.78 -0.15
C ASP A 37 -22.70 -1.60 -1.66
N LYS A 38 -22.19 -0.50 -2.22
CA LYS A 38 -22.31 -0.17 -3.65
C LYS A 38 -21.03 -0.40 -4.44
N MET A 39 -19.97 -0.73 -3.74
CA MET A 39 -18.65 -0.98 -4.36
C MET A 39 -18.60 -2.42 -4.88
N ASN A 40 -18.06 -2.60 -6.07
CA ASN A 40 -17.81 -3.92 -6.67
C ASN A 40 -16.55 -4.57 -6.11
N ILE A 41 -15.62 -3.78 -5.57
CA ILE A 41 -14.34 -4.20 -4.97
C ILE A 41 -14.25 -3.57 -3.60
N SER A 42 -13.94 -4.37 -2.59
CA SER A 42 -13.69 -3.91 -1.23
C SER A 42 -12.20 -3.85 -0.90
N THR A 43 -11.87 -3.24 0.24
CA THR A 43 -10.52 -3.28 0.79
C THR A 43 -10.54 -3.83 2.21
N ARG A 44 -9.48 -4.52 2.61
CA ARG A 44 -9.30 -5.03 3.95
C ARG A 44 -7.89 -4.75 4.44
N ALA A 45 -7.76 -4.54 5.75
CA ALA A 45 -6.45 -4.44 6.38
C ALA A 45 -5.82 -5.83 6.51
N LEU A 46 -4.60 -5.99 6.00
CA LEU A 46 -3.78 -7.18 6.14
C LEU A 46 -2.58 -6.87 7.02
N ARG A 47 -2.42 -7.60 8.11
CA ARG A 47 -1.23 -7.49 8.94
C ARG A 47 -0.03 -8.06 8.20
N HIS A 48 1.05 -7.30 8.20
CA HIS A 48 2.27 -7.65 7.48
C HIS A 48 3.51 -7.40 8.32
N GLU A 49 4.50 -8.26 8.16
CA GLU A 49 5.79 -8.15 8.83
C GLU A 49 6.90 -7.89 7.83
N VAL A 50 7.88 -7.11 8.24
CA VAL A 50 9.09 -6.86 7.47
C VAL A 50 10.29 -7.05 8.40
N ALA A 51 11.18 -7.96 8.06
CA ALA A 51 12.35 -8.26 8.85
C ALA A 51 13.49 -7.29 8.54
N HIS A 52 14.19 -6.83 9.58
CA HIS A 52 15.47 -6.15 9.47
C HIS A 52 16.55 -7.06 10.03
N VAL A 53 17.49 -7.47 9.19
CA VAL A 53 18.59 -8.38 9.57
C VAL A 53 19.93 -7.80 9.08
N PRO A 54 21.06 -8.17 9.71
CA PRO A 54 22.37 -7.77 9.18
C PRO A 54 22.53 -8.20 7.70
N ALA A 55 23.06 -7.29 6.89
CA ALA A 55 23.26 -7.57 5.48
C ALA A 55 24.30 -8.70 5.30
N PRO A 56 23.99 -9.72 4.47
CA PRO A 56 24.95 -10.77 4.13
C PRO A 56 26.08 -10.19 3.24
N GLU A 57 27.22 -10.89 3.21
CA GLU A 57 28.38 -10.44 2.42
C GLU A 57 28.06 -10.34 0.94
N GLU A 58 27.31 -11.29 0.41
CA GLU A 58 26.91 -11.32 -1.01
C GLU A 58 26.06 -10.09 -1.40
N PHE A 59 25.34 -9.52 -0.44
CA PHE A 59 24.51 -8.34 -0.71
C PHE A 59 25.34 -7.09 -0.98
N ALA A 60 26.52 -6.97 -0.33
CA ALA A 60 27.46 -5.89 -0.58
C ALA A 60 28.05 -5.97 -2.01
N GLU A 61 28.27 -7.19 -2.51
CA GLU A 61 28.82 -7.46 -3.85
C GLU A 61 27.78 -7.13 -4.96
N THR A 62 26.50 -7.30 -4.70
CA THR A 62 25.43 -7.01 -5.69
C THR A 62 25.14 -5.53 -5.88
N GLY A 63 25.90 -4.61 -5.23
CA GLY A 63 25.67 -3.19 -5.31
C GLY A 63 24.44 -2.71 -4.54
N GLN A 64 23.97 -3.50 -3.57
CA GLN A 64 22.82 -3.19 -2.71
C GLN A 64 21.53 -2.91 -3.51
N THR A 65 21.24 -3.74 -4.47
CA THR A 65 20.05 -3.64 -5.32
C THR A 65 18.81 -4.12 -4.58
N ILE A 66 17.66 -3.54 -4.90
CA ILE A 66 16.36 -4.11 -4.50
C ILE A 66 16.14 -5.36 -5.35
N THR A 67 15.82 -6.48 -4.69
CA THR A 67 15.52 -7.74 -5.36
C THR A 67 14.11 -8.22 -5.01
N SER A 68 13.46 -8.87 -5.95
CA SER A 68 12.21 -9.61 -5.80
C SER A 68 12.47 -11.00 -6.34
N ASP A 69 12.24 -12.02 -5.54
CA ASP A 69 12.49 -13.42 -5.85
C ASP A 69 11.19 -14.22 -5.72
N SER A 70 10.50 -14.38 -6.83
CA SER A 70 9.20 -15.05 -6.87
C SER A 70 9.30 -16.55 -6.56
N ASP A 71 10.47 -17.20 -6.75
CA ASP A 71 10.65 -18.60 -6.38
C ASP A 71 10.78 -18.76 -4.86
N ALA A 72 11.49 -17.84 -4.21
CA ALA A 72 11.62 -17.82 -2.75
C ALA A 72 10.47 -17.05 -2.07
N CYS A 73 9.63 -16.36 -2.85
CA CYS A 73 8.51 -15.54 -2.38
C CYS A 73 8.91 -14.46 -1.36
N VAL A 74 10.06 -13.82 -1.59
CA VAL A 74 10.57 -12.73 -0.76
C VAL A 74 11.15 -11.62 -1.61
N TYR A 75 11.05 -10.40 -1.10
CA TYR A 75 11.82 -9.28 -1.63
C TYR A 75 12.85 -8.81 -0.60
N THR A 76 13.94 -8.24 -1.08
CA THR A 76 14.96 -7.64 -0.23
C THR A 76 15.34 -6.26 -0.72
N ARG A 77 15.72 -5.38 0.19
CA ARG A 77 16.29 -4.09 -0.14
C ARG A 77 17.35 -3.66 0.89
N PRO A 78 18.28 -2.77 0.49
CA PRO A 78 19.21 -2.18 1.43
C PRO A 78 18.49 -1.38 2.51
N GLU A 79 19.02 -1.44 3.73
CA GLU A 79 18.59 -0.61 4.83
C GLU A 79 19.81 0.02 5.52
N ARG A 80 19.59 1.12 6.25
CA ARG A 80 20.66 1.83 6.93
C ARG A 80 21.33 0.96 7.99
N GLY A 81 22.62 1.27 8.28
CA GLY A 81 23.37 0.62 9.35
C GLY A 81 23.85 -0.79 9.02
N GLY A 82 24.07 -1.11 7.74
CA GLY A 82 24.57 -2.42 7.33
C GLY A 82 23.52 -3.54 7.46
N ASN A 83 22.26 -3.20 7.31
CA ASN A 83 21.15 -4.15 7.35
C ASN A 83 20.51 -4.30 5.97
N ILE A 84 19.76 -5.40 5.80
CA ILE A 84 18.76 -5.55 4.74
C ILE A 84 17.37 -5.68 5.35
N LEU A 85 16.42 -5.22 4.59
CA LEU A 85 15.00 -5.44 4.82
C LEU A 85 14.55 -6.62 3.98
N ILE A 86 13.84 -7.56 4.61
CA ILE A 86 13.26 -8.74 3.95
C ILE A 86 11.76 -8.71 4.19
N GLY A 87 10.97 -8.80 3.12
CA GLY A 87 9.51 -8.92 3.20
C GLY A 87 9.00 -10.10 2.38
N SER A 88 7.81 -10.59 2.72
CA SER A 88 7.13 -11.63 1.96
C SER A 88 6.48 -11.06 0.70
N GLU A 89 6.40 -11.86 -0.37
CA GLU A 89 5.57 -11.60 -1.55
C GLU A 89 4.17 -12.25 -1.41
N ASP A 90 3.78 -12.61 -0.19
CA ASP A 90 2.47 -13.14 0.18
C ASP A 90 1.99 -14.32 -0.68
N PRO A 91 2.81 -15.38 -0.81
CA PRO A 91 2.40 -16.55 -1.58
C PRO A 91 1.14 -17.19 -0.99
N GLU A 92 0.37 -17.87 -1.81
CA GLU A 92 -0.89 -18.50 -1.40
C GLU A 92 -0.75 -19.53 -0.28
N CYS A 93 0.47 -20.09 -0.10
CA CYS A 93 0.77 -21.06 0.95
C CYS A 93 1.00 -20.45 2.33
N ASP A 94 1.10 -19.11 2.43
CA ASP A 94 1.26 -18.43 3.70
C ASP A 94 -0.11 -17.99 4.24
N ASP A 95 -0.30 -18.14 5.56
CA ASP A 95 -1.50 -17.66 6.23
C ASP A 95 -1.56 -16.14 6.19
N ARG A 96 -2.70 -15.60 5.82
CA ARG A 96 -2.98 -14.15 5.80
C ARG A 96 -3.74 -13.75 7.05
N GLU A 97 -3.16 -12.85 7.82
CA GLU A 97 -3.77 -12.32 9.04
C GLU A 97 -4.55 -11.03 8.71
N TRP A 98 -5.84 -11.21 8.40
CA TRP A 98 -6.75 -10.11 8.18
C TRP A 98 -7.14 -9.43 9.48
N VAL A 99 -7.18 -8.10 9.49
CA VAL A 99 -7.43 -7.27 10.66
C VAL A 99 -8.75 -6.52 10.47
N ASP A 100 -9.67 -6.70 11.41
CA ASP A 100 -10.96 -6.01 11.37
C ASP A 100 -10.87 -4.60 11.95
N ASP A 101 -9.99 -4.37 12.93
CA ASP A 101 -9.75 -3.06 13.52
C ASP A 101 -8.30 -2.60 13.31
N PRO A 102 -8.04 -1.71 12.33
CA PRO A 102 -6.70 -1.21 12.06
C PRO A 102 -6.03 -0.46 13.21
N ASP A 103 -6.79 -0.06 14.23
CA ASP A 103 -6.25 0.59 15.43
C ASP A 103 -5.88 -0.42 16.53
N ASN A 104 -6.25 -1.71 16.36
CA ASN A 104 -6.02 -2.75 17.37
C ASN A 104 -5.62 -4.08 16.73
N TYR A 105 -4.32 -4.28 16.51
CA TYR A 105 -3.74 -5.52 15.98
C TYR A 105 -2.44 -5.89 16.70
N ASP A 106 -2.02 -7.15 16.57
CA ASP A 106 -0.80 -7.63 17.23
C ASP A 106 0.46 -7.02 16.60
N LEU A 107 1.26 -6.35 17.41
CA LEU A 107 2.54 -5.73 17.02
C LEU A 107 3.75 -6.66 17.26
N ASN A 108 3.55 -7.86 17.78
CA ASN A 108 4.62 -8.82 17.96
C ASN A 108 4.91 -9.55 16.64
N PHE A 109 6.17 -9.93 16.43
CA PHE A 109 6.53 -10.78 15.30
C PHE A 109 6.01 -12.20 15.51
N SER A 110 5.51 -12.78 14.43
CA SER A 110 5.02 -14.15 14.36
C SER A 110 6.05 -15.09 13.71
N ASN A 111 5.65 -16.33 13.45
CA ASN A 111 6.47 -17.26 12.67
C ASN A 111 6.71 -16.78 11.23
N GLN A 112 5.91 -15.86 10.70
CA GLN A 112 6.08 -15.29 9.37
C GLN A 112 7.43 -14.58 9.24
N TRP A 113 7.86 -13.84 10.26
CA TRP A 113 9.18 -13.22 10.30
C TRP A 113 10.30 -14.23 10.04
N LYS A 114 10.27 -15.36 10.77
CA LYS A 114 11.27 -16.41 10.63
C LYS A 114 11.21 -17.09 9.26
N THR A 115 10.01 -17.35 8.77
CA THR A 115 9.77 -17.98 7.46
C THR A 115 10.37 -17.15 6.33
N MET A 116 10.12 -15.85 6.28
CA MET A 116 10.67 -15.00 5.22
C MET A 116 12.19 -14.85 5.31
N VAL A 117 12.76 -14.77 6.53
CA VAL A 117 14.23 -14.74 6.71
C VAL A 117 14.89 -16.04 6.27
N MET A 118 14.29 -17.19 6.60
CA MET A 118 14.78 -18.49 6.15
C MET A 118 14.71 -18.66 4.61
N ARG A 119 13.64 -18.15 3.98
CA ARG A 119 13.52 -18.13 2.51
C ARG A 119 14.63 -17.28 1.88
N ALA A 120 14.88 -16.08 2.40
CA ALA A 120 15.99 -15.25 1.94
C ALA A 120 17.34 -15.93 2.13
N GLY A 121 17.55 -16.68 3.22
CA GLY A 121 18.75 -17.45 3.49
C GLY A 121 19.06 -18.53 2.43
N GLN A 122 18.09 -18.95 1.62
CA GLN A 122 18.33 -19.87 0.50
C GLN A 122 19.09 -19.17 -0.66
N ARG A 123 18.98 -17.86 -0.77
CA ARG A 123 19.66 -17.05 -1.79
C ARG A 123 20.93 -16.40 -1.28
N PHE A 124 21.02 -16.18 0.02
CA PHE A 124 22.16 -15.54 0.69
C PHE A 124 22.76 -16.50 1.72
N PRO A 125 23.69 -17.38 1.33
CA PRO A 125 24.26 -18.39 2.24
C PRO A 125 24.96 -17.81 3.47
N SER A 126 25.46 -16.57 3.39
CA SER A 126 26.09 -15.88 4.53
C SER A 126 25.10 -15.12 5.42
N LEU A 127 23.78 -15.19 5.13
CA LEU A 127 22.77 -14.50 5.92
C LEU A 127 22.72 -15.06 7.36
N GLY A 128 23.12 -14.23 8.31
CA GLY A 128 22.94 -14.54 9.73
C GLY A 128 21.49 -14.35 10.15
N ILE A 129 20.90 -15.38 10.77
CA ILE A 129 19.53 -15.27 11.32
C ILE A 129 19.66 -14.89 12.79
N PRO A 130 19.27 -13.67 13.20
CA PRO A 130 19.34 -13.25 14.60
C PRO A 130 18.36 -14.04 15.48
N ASP A 131 18.75 -14.31 16.74
CA ASP A 131 17.86 -14.94 17.73
C ASP A 131 16.66 -14.04 18.10
N THR A 132 16.82 -12.73 17.95
CA THR A 132 15.78 -11.75 18.27
C THR A 132 15.25 -11.14 16.98
N ALA A 133 13.96 -11.29 16.74
CA ALA A 133 13.27 -10.67 15.61
C ALA A 133 13.33 -9.14 15.73
N ARG A 134 13.66 -8.48 14.61
CA ARG A 134 13.66 -7.01 14.47
C ARG A 134 13.03 -6.64 13.14
N GLY A 135 12.46 -5.46 13.11
CA GLY A 135 11.82 -4.95 11.88
C GLY A 135 10.59 -4.13 12.18
N VAL A 136 9.58 -4.26 11.32
CA VAL A 136 8.33 -3.53 11.42
C VAL A 136 7.17 -4.51 11.28
N VAL A 137 6.17 -4.34 12.14
CA VAL A 137 4.83 -4.92 11.97
C VAL A 137 3.89 -3.78 11.64
N SER A 138 3.15 -3.89 10.54
CA SER A 138 2.24 -2.84 10.08
C SER A 138 1.10 -3.46 9.27
N LEU A 139 0.27 -2.60 8.68
CA LEU A 139 -0.89 -3.02 7.89
C LEU A 139 -0.74 -2.57 6.44
N TYR A 140 -1.14 -3.45 5.52
CA TYR A 140 -1.48 -3.09 4.14
C TYR A 140 -2.98 -2.86 4.02
N ASP A 141 -3.41 -1.98 3.12
CA ASP A 141 -4.80 -1.92 2.67
C ASP A 141 -4.91 -2.71 1.36
N VAL A 142 -5.48 -3.88 1.42
CA VAL A 142 -5.49 -4.83 0.31
C VAL A 142 -6.87 -4.87 -0.35
N SER A 143 -6.91 -4.65 -1.67
CA SER A 143 -8.07 -4.92 -2.50
C SER A 143 -8.16 -6.41 -2.85
N GLU A 144 -9.33 -6.90 -3.24
CA GLU A 144 -9.55 -8.32 -3.54
C GLU A 144 -8.67 -8.85 -4.67
N ASP A 145 -8.34 -7.99 -5.64
CA ASP A 145 -7.50 -8.30 -6.80
C ASP A 145 -6.06 -7.77 -6.69
N TRP A 146 -5.69 -7.22 -5.53
CA TRP A 146 -4.38 -6.59 -5.26
C TRP A 146 -4.08 -5.37 -6.14
N MET A 147 -5.07 -4.85 -6.87
CA MET A 147 -4.93 -3.64 -7.68
C MET A 147 -5.44 -2.41 -6.94
N PRO A 148 -4.77 -1.26 -7.06
CA PRO A 148 -5.21 -0.06 -6.38
C PRO A 148 -6.50 0.49 -6.97
N ILE A 149 -7.32 1.11 -6.11
CA ILE A 149 -8.56 1.78 -6.49
C ILE A 149 -8.28 3.28 -6.58
N TYR A 150 -8.30 3.84 -7.80
CA TYR A 150 -8.18 5.25 -8.09
C TYR A 150 -9.41 5.70 -8.86
N ASP A 151 -10.46 6.09 -8.13
CA ASP A 151 -11.76 6.25 -8.77
C ASP A 151 -12.66 7.24 -8.03
N LYS A 152 -13.79 7.59 -8.67
CA LYS A 152 -14.94 8.23 -8.02
C LYS A 152 -15.88 7.14 -7.48
N SER A 153 -16.71 7.52 -6.53
CA SER A 153 -17.85 6.70 -6.09
C SER A 153 -19.17 7.19 -6.69
N ASP A 154 -20.25 6.44 -6.47
CA ASP A 154 -21.62 6.87 -6.76
C ASP A 154 -22.07 8.06 -5.92
N LEU A 155 -21.40 8.34 -4.80
CA LEU A 155 -21.65 9.52 -3.99
C LEU A 155 -20.96 10.75 -4.61
N PRO A 156 -21.71 11.70 -5.19
CA PRO A 156 -21.09 12.84 -5.85
C PRO A 156 -20.15 13.61 -4.93
N GLY A 157 -18.95 13.90 -5.43
CA GLY A 157 -17.88 14.57 -4.69
C GLY A 157 -17.04 13.67 -3.78
N PHE A 158 -17.29 12.35 -3.75
CA PHE A 158 -16.47 11.40 -2.98
C PHE A 158 -15.62 10.54 -3.91
N TYR A 159 -14.30 10.62 -3.71
CA TYR A 159 -13.27 9.94 -4.50
C TYR A 159 -12.41 9.04 -3.63
N MET A 160 -11.74 8.07 -4.25
CA MET A 160 -10.93 7.08 -3.57
C MET A 160 -9.55 6.93 -4.20
N ALA A 161 -8.52 6.86 -3.37
CA ALA A 161 -7.18 6.41 -3.72
C ALA A 161 -6.70 5.45 -2.62
N CYS A 162 -7.16 4.22 -2.68
CA CYS A 162 -7.00 3.18 -1.65
C CYS A 162 -6.74 1.81 -2.28
N GLY A 163 -6.70 0.75 -1.48
CA GLY A 163 -6.39 -0.60 -1.94
C GLY A 163 -4.97 -0.72 -2.48
N THR A 164 -4.01 -0.04 -1.84
CA THR A 164 -2.64 0.10 -2.34
C THR A 164 -1.84 -1.20 -2.30
N SER A 165 -2.32 -2.20 -1.57
CA SER A 165 -1.80 -3.57 -1.49
C SER A 165 -0.28 -3.62 -1.25
N GLY A 166 0.25 -2.67 -0.45
CA GLY A 166 1.65 -2.59 -0.02
C GLY A 166 2.64 -2.13 -1.08
N ASN A 167 2.23 -1.81 -2.33
CA ASN A 167 3.20 -1.60 -3.42
C ASN A 167 3.11 -0.26 -4.15
N GLN A 168 2.25 0.68 -3.72
CA GLN A 168 1.95 1.91 -4.48
C GLN A 168 2.75 3.16 -4.07
N PHE A 169 3.55 3.13 -3.03
CA PHE A 169 4.34 4.30 -2.60
C PHE A 169 5.17 4.91 -3.73
N LYS A 170 5.81 4.07 -4.55
CA LYS A 170 6.61 4.49 -5.71
C LYS A 170 5.79 5.22 -6.78
N ASN A 171 4.48 4.99 -6.83
CA ASN A 171 3.57 5.55 -7.83
C ASN A 171 2.91 6.87 -7.36
N ALA A 172 3.08 7.26 -6.09
CA ALA A 172 2.39 8.39 -5.48
C ALA A 172 2.42 9.70 -6.30
N PRO A 173 3.55 10.13 -6.91
CA PRO A 173 3.58 11.36 -7.70
C PRO A 173 2.67 11.29 -8.94
N VAL A 174 2.67 10.14 -9.63
CA VAL A 174 1.84 9.92 -10.84
C VAL A 174 0.38 9.79 -10.46
N VAL A 175 0.10 9.08 -9.37
CA VAL A 175 -1.27 8.92 -8.83
C VAL A 175 -1.85 10.27 -8.42
N GLY A 176 -1.06 11.13 -7.78
CA GLY A 176 -1.50 12.48 -7.43
C GLY A 176 -1.95 13.29 -8.64
N GLU A 177 -1.18 13.27 -9.72
CA GLU A 177 -1.53 13.93 -10.99
C GLU A 177 -2.78 13.31 -11.63
N PHE A 178 -2.87 11.97 -11.62
CA PHE A 178 -4.03 11.26 -12.15
C PHE A 178 -5.30 11.61 -11.37
N MET A 179 -5.26 11.53 -10.04
CA MET A 179 -6.40 11.86 -9.18
C MET A 179 -6.84 13.32 -9.32
N ALA A 180 -5.88 14.25 -9.39
CA ALA A 180 -6.19 15.66 -9.60
C ALA A 180 -6.92 15.90 -10.94
N LYS A 181 -6.54 15.17 -11.98
CA LYS A 181 -7.20 15.24 -13.28
C LYS A 181 -8.57 14.59 -13.24
N LEU A 182 -8.69 13.38 -12.69
CA LEU A 182 -9.95 12.66 -12.54
C LEU A 182 -11.00 13.52 -11.80
N ILE A 183 -10.63 14.05 -10.65
CA ILE A 183 -11.52 14.91 -9.84
C ILE A 183 -11.98 16.11 -10.64
N ARG A 184 -11.06 16.83 -11.27
CA ARG A 184 -11.40 18.03 -12.06
C ARG A 184 -12.38 17.70 -13.17
N GLU A 185 -12.10 16.69 -13.99
CA GLU A 185 -12.96 16.34 -15.12
C GLU A 185 -14.33 15.86 -14.66
N CYS A 186 -14.41 15.08 -13.58
CA CYS A 186 -15.71 14.64 -13.03
C CYS A 186 -16.51 15.79 -12.42
N GLU A 187 -15.87 16.73 -11.71
CA GLU A 187 -16.56 17.92 -11.15
C GLU A 187 -17.00 18.92 -12.26
N GLU A 188 -16.35 18.91 -13.42
CA GLU A 188 -16.76 19.63 -14.63
C GLU A 188 -17.88 18.91 -15.40
N GLY A 189 -18.33 17.74 -14.95
CA GLY A 189 -19.48 17.00 -15.48
C GLY A 189 -19.14 15.89 -16.49
N ARG A 190 -17.86 15.50 -16.62
CA ARG A 190 -17.48 14.33 -17.45
C ARG A 190 -17.98 13.05 -16.80
N ASP A 191 -18.61 12.22 -17.58
CA ASP A 191 -18.91 10.82 -17.22
C ASP A 191 -17.72 9.93 -17.58
N HIS A 192 -16.82 9.69 -16.60
CA HIS A 192 -15.59 8.94 -16.85
C HIS A 192 -15.84 7.43 -17.08
N ASP A 193 -17.01 6.90 -16.74
CA ASP A 193 -17.40 5.52 -17.04
C ASP A 193 -17.65 5.34 -18.53
N ARG A 194 -18.07 6.40 -19.23
CA ARG A 194 -18.30 6.42 -20.68
C ARG A 194 -17.13 6.99 -21.45
N GLU A 195 -16.47 7.98 -20.87
CA GLU A 195 -15.34 8.69 -21.45
C GLU A 195 -14.13 8.61 -20.51
N PRO A 196 -13.34 7.52 -20.55
CA PRO A 196 -12.22 7.33 -19.63
C PRO A 196 -11.25 8.52 -19.60
N VAL A 197 -10.84 8.90 -18.41
CA VAL A 197 -9.82 9.93 -18.22
C VAL A 197 -8.49 9.40 -18.74
N THR A 198 -7.97 10.02 -19.81
CA THR A 198 -6.66 9.64 -20.34
C THR A 198 -5.56 10.43 -19.67
N PHE A 199 -4.52 9.73 -19.23
CA PHE A 199 -3.34 10.35 -18.63
C PHE A 199 -2.13 10.13 -19.55
N HIS A 200 -1.56 11.25 -20.02
CA HIS A 200 -0.35 11.21 -20.84
C HIS A 200 0.83 11.73 -20.03
N LEU A 201 1.78 10.86 -19.70
CA LEU A 201 3.06 11.26 -19.16
C LEU A 201 3.81 12.11 -20.22
N LYS A 202 3.88 13.43 -19.99
CA LYS A 202 4.71 14.28 -20.83
C LYS A 202 6.17 13.96 -20.52
N ARG A 203 6.98 13.68 -21.54
CA ARG A 203 8.42 13.34 -21.43
C ARG A 203 9.28 14.36 -20.67
N HIS A 204 8.72 15.51 -20.26
CA HIS A 204 9.45 16.56 -19.55
C HIS A 204 9.74 16.24 -18.09
N TRP A 205 9.11 15.23 -17.48
CA TRP A 205 9.30 14.85 -16.08
C TRP A 205 10.65 14.20 -15.79
N TRP A 206 11.33 13.61 -16.78
CA TRP A 206 12.63 12.98 -16.64
C TRP A 206 13.81 13.97 -16.42
N ARG A 207 13.58 15.28 -16.53
CA ARG A 207 14.62 16.30 -16.31
C ARG A 207 14.89 16.60 -14.84
N TRP A 208 14.08 16.10 -13.92
CA TRP A 208 14.17 16.37 -12.48
C TRP A 208 14.78 15.22 -11.66
N ILE A 209 15.07 14.10 -12.29
CA ILE A 209 15.77 12.97 -11.68
C ILE A 209 17.21 12.97 -12.22
N LYS A 210 18.05 13.83 -11.65
CA LYS A 210 19.51 13.77 -11.78
C LYS A 210 20.10 13.74 -10.38
#